data_b96ca6b9b1fcf8eddddec7923f01787c
#
_entry.id   b96ca6b9b1fcf8eddddec7923f01787c
#
_cell.length_a   1.000
_cell.length_b   1.000
_cell.length_c   1.000
_cell.angle_alpha   90.00
_cell.angle_beta   90.00
_cell.angle_gamma   90.00
#
_symmetry.space_group_name_H-M   'P 1'
#
loop_
_entity.id
_entity.type
_entity.pdbx_description
1 polymer ?
#
loop_
_entity_poly.entity_id
_entity_poly.type
_entity_poly.pdbx_seq_one_letter_code
_entity_poly.pdbx_strand_id
1 'polypeptide(L)' 'MIDTRGLSCPIPVVMVQKAVKDGPAMLEVLADAQVAVENITRFAASQGYSVSVAADGEDFKLTLKK' A
#
# COMPACT_ATOMS: atom_id res chain seq x y z
N MET A 1 6.83 -8.07 -1.69
CA MET A 1 6.09 -7.37 -0.61
C MET A 1 6.81 -6.09 -0.24
N ILE A 2 6.06 -5.03 -0.02
CA ILE A 2 6.59 -3.73 0.37
C ILE A 2 6.31 -3.55 1.86
N ASP A 3 7.36 -3.32 2.65
CA ASP A 3 7.20 -3.10 4.09
C ASP A 3 7.38 -1.60 4.36
N THR A 4 6.29 -0.94 4.72
CA THR A 4 6.31 0.50 5.01
C THR A 4 6.19 0.78 6.50
N ARG A 5 6.31 -0.25 7.34
CA ARG A 5 6.20 -0.07 8.79
C ARG A 5 7.35 0.79 9.31
N GLY A 6 7.04 1.67 10.23
CA GLY A 6 8.02 2.57 10.82
C GLY A 6 8.36 3.78 9.96
N LEU A 7 7.72 3.94 8.80
CA LEU A 7 7.98 5.07 7.92
C LEU A 7 6.90 6.13 8.05
N SER A 8 7.30 7.38 7.94
CA SER A 8 6.37 8.51 8.01
C SER A 8 5.77 8.81 6.65
N CYS A 9 4.52 9.27 6.63
CA CYS A 9 3.90 9.80 5.43
C CYS A 9 4.71 11.01 4.94
N PRO A 10 4.99 11.14 3.63
CA PRO A 10 4.41 10.41 2.51
C PRO A 10 5.26 9.23 1.99
N ILE A 11 6.26 8.80 2.74
CA ILE A 11 7.20 7.76 2.27
C ILE A 11 6.49 6.45 1.88
N PRO A 12 5.51 5.93 2.65
CA PRO A 12 4.82 4.71 2.23
C PRO A 12 4.19 4.84 0.85
N VAL A 13 3.55 5.97 0.56
CA VAL A 13 2.92 6.20 -0.74
C VAL A 13 3.97 6.26 -1.85
N VAL A 14 5.10 6.90 -1.60
CA VAL A 14 6.19 6.99 -2.57
C VAL A 14 6.74 5.60 -2.90
N MET A 15 6.87 4.72 -1.90
CA MET A 15 7.33 3.36 -2.14
C MET A 15 6.35 2.59 -3.02
N VAL A 16 5.06 2.75 -2.78
CA VAL A 16 4.03 2.11 -3.61
C VAL A 16 4.05 2.69 -5.03
N GLN A 17 4.25 4.00 -5.17
CA GLN A 17 4.35 4.62 -6.48
C GLN A 17 5.49 4.02 -7.30
N LYS A 18 6.64 3.82 -6.67
CA LYS A 18 7.78 3.21 -7.37
C LYS A 18 7.51 1.77 -7.78
N ALA A 19 6.85 1.01 -6.91
CA ALA A 19 6.53 -0.37 -7.21
C ALA A 19 5.50 -0.47 -8.35
N VAL A 20 4.53 0.42 -8.38
CA VAL A 20 3.48 0.44 -9.39
C VAL A 20 4.04 0.75 -10.78
N LYS A 21 5.13 1.51 -10.85
CA LYS A 21 5.76 1.83 -12.14
C LYS A 21 6.20 0.59 -12.92
N ASP A 22 6.50 -0.51 -12.22
CA ASP A 22 6.88 -1.77 -12.87
C ASP A 22 5.67 -2.50 -13.45
N GLY A 23 4.45 -2.04 -13.17
CA GLY A 23 3.23 -2.60 -13.72
C GLY A 23 2.84 -3.96 -13.18
N PRO A 24 3.07 -4.28 -11.90
CA PRO A 24 2.73 -5.59 -11.39
C PRO A 24 1.20 -5.79 -11.37
N ALA A 25 0.77 -7.04 -11.61
CA ALA A 25 -0.64 -7.38 -11.55
C ALA A 25 -1.13 -7.45 -10.10
N MET A 26 -0.23 -7.74 -9.17
CA MET A 26 -0.55 -7.85 -7.75
C MET A 26 0.61 -7.32 -6.91
N LEU A 27 0.27 -6.60 -5.86
CA LEU A 27 1.23 -6.06 -4.91
C LEU A 27 0.72 -6.27 -3.50
N GLU A 28 1.63 -6.57 -2.57
CA GLU A 28 1.31 -6.63 -1.15
C GLU A 28 2.10 -5.56 -0.42
N VAL A 29 1.43 -4.84 0.48
CA VAL A 29 2.04 -3.75 1.23
C VAL A 29 1.72 -3.94 2.71
N LEU A 30 2.72 -3.76 3.56
CA LEU A 30 2.52 -3.72 5.01
C LEU A 30 2.61 -2.27 5.48
N ALA A 31 1.67 -1.88 6.33
CA ALA A 31 1.64 -0.54 6.92
C ALA A 31 1.29 -0.65 8.40
N ASP A 32 1.76 0.29 9.21
CA ASP A 32 1.49 0.30 10.64
C ASP A 32 0.67 1.50 11.08
N ALA A 33 0.23 2.34 10.14
CA ALA A 33 -0.57 3.52 10.44
C ALA A 33 -1.77 3.58 9.52
N GLN A 34 -2.93 3.92 10.07
CA GLN A 34 -4.15 4.02 9.28
C GLN A 34 -4.05 5.11 8.21
N VAL A 35 -3.36 6.19 8.51
CA VAL A 35 -3.13 7.26 7.52
C VAL A 35 -2.40 6.72 6.30
N ALA A 36 -1.39 5.87 6.51
CA ALA A 36 -0.67 5.26 5.39
C ALA A 36 -1.59 4.34 4.59
N VAL A 37 -2.43 3.56 5.27
CA VAL A 37 -3.41 2.68 4.62
C VAL A 37 -4.33 3.49 3.72
N GLU A 38 -4.88 4.58 4.23
CA GLU A 38 -5.80 5.42 3.46
C GLU A 38 -5.12 6.05 2.25
N ASN A 39 -3.91 6.56 2.43
CA ASN A 39 -3.17 7.20 1.34
C ASN A 39 -2.79 6.20 0.25
N ILE A 40 -2.32 5.01 0.64
CA ILE A 40 -1.95 3.96 -0.31
C ILE A 40 -3.19 3.49 -1.07
N THR A 41 -4.31 3.30 -0.35
CA THR A 41 -5.56 2.87 -0.97
C THR A 41 -6.01 3.88 -2.02
N ARG A 42 -5.97 5.16 -1.68
CA ARG A 42 -6.38 6.22 -2.60
C ARG A 42 -5.50 6.26 -3.83
N PHE A 43 -4.19 6.18 -3.64
CA PHE A 43 -3.26 6.16 -4.76
C PHE A 43 -3.47 4.95 -5.65
N ALA A 44 -3.56 3.76 -5.06
CA ALA A 44 -3.72 2.53 -5.82
C ALA A 44 -5.02 2.53 -6.63
N ALA A 45 -6.10 3.03 -6.03
CA ALA A 45 -7.38 3.13 -6.73
C ALA A 45 -7.26 4.05 -7.96
N SER A 46 -6.50 5.14 -7.85
CA SER A 46 -6.29 6.05 -8.97
C SER A 46 -5.48 5.42 -10.09
N GLN A 47 -4.73 4.37 -9.80
CA GLN A 47 -3.94 3.64 -10.79
C GLN A 47 -4.66 2.40 -11.34
N GLY A 48 -5.92 2.22 -10.99
CA GLY A 48 -6.72 1.11 -11.49
C GLY A 48 -6.58 -0.18 -10.69
N TYR A 49 -6.04 -0.12 -9.50
CA TYR A 49 -5.93 -1.29 -8.63
C TYR A 49 -7.15 -1.42 -7.73
N SER A 50 -7.52 -2.67 -7.45
CA SER A 50 -8.47 -2.97 -6.38
C SER A 50 -7.67 -3.24 -5.11
N VAL A 51 -8.06 -2.63 -4.01
CA VAL A 51 -7.33 -2.70 -2.75
C VAL A 51 -8.14 -3.46 -1.72
N SER A 52 -7.51 -4.46 -1.12
CA SER A 52 -8.06 -5.18 0.03
C SER A 52 -7.17 -4.92 1.23
N VAL A 53 -7.78 -4.58 2.35
CA VAL A 53 -7.05 -4.30 3.59
C VAL A 53 -7.43 -5.33 4.63
N ALA A 54 -6.44 -5.95 5.23
CA ALA A 54 -6.63 -6.91 6.32
C ALA A 54 -5.80 -6.45 7.53
N ALA A 55 -6.39 -6.53 8.70
CA ALA A 55 -5.66 -6.26 9.93
C ALA A 55 -4.78 -7.46 10.26
N ASP A 56 -3.53 -7.20 10.65
CA ASP A 56 -2.56 -8.23 11.03
C ASP A 56 -1.90 -7.80 12.34
N GLY A 57 -2.53 -8.14 13.45
CA GLY A 57 -2.11 -7.65 14.75
C GLY A 57 -2.31 -6.14 14.84
N GLU A 58 -1.25 -5.40 15.08
CA GLU A 58 -1.29 -3.94 15.10
C GLU A 58 -1.01 -3.33 13.73
N ASP A 59 -0.68 -4.16 12.75
CA ASP A 59 -0.34 -3.72 11.41
C ASP A 59 -1.50 -3.94 10.45
N PHE A 60 -1.32 -3.44 9.23
CA PHE A 60 -2.31 -3.62 8.16
C PHE A 60 -1.62 -4.19 6.95
N LYS A 61 -2.24 -5.18 6.33
CA LYS A 61 -1.75 -5.76 5.08
C LYS A 61 -2.69 -5.34 3.96
N LEU A 62 -2.14 -4.67 2.97
CA LEU A 62 -2.90 -4.23 1.81
C LEU A 62 -2.53 -5.11 0.63
N THR A 63 -3.54 -5.63 -0.05
CA THR A 63 -3.35 -6.39 -1.29
C THR A 63 -3.93 -5.57 -2.43
N LEU A 64 -3.07 -5.22 -3.39
CA LEU A 64 -3.43 -4.44 -4.56
C LEU A 64 -3.47 -5.37 -5.76
N LYS A 65 -4.59 -5.43 -6.46
CA LYS A 65 -4.76 -6.26 -7.66
C LYS A 65 -5.29 -5.40 -8.80
N LYS A 66 -4.76 -5.65 -9.96
CA LYS A 66 -5.31 -5.08 -11.19
C LYS A 66 -6.45 -5.88 -11.75
#